data_449a9943b0d8a48eea9451b64684c198
#
_entry.id   449a9943b0d8a48eea9451b64684c198
#
_cell.length_a   1.000
_cell.length_b   1.000
_cell.length_c   1.000
_cell.angle_alpha   90.00
_cell.angle_beta   90.00
_cell.angle_gamma   90.00
#
_symmetry.space_group_name_H-M   'P 1'
#
loop_
_entity.id
_entity.type
_entity.pdbx_description
1 polymer ?
#
loop_
_entity_poly.entity_id
_entity_poly.type
_entity_poly.pdbx_seq_one_letter_code
_entity_poly.pdbx_strand_id
1 'polypeptide(L)'
;MLGSKSIQSIILTILISGVIFTPRTETLAQNNNQKKRLIYLEISAEARGTIGAQQKWMTMLQDVGADRIVSKTLPNGTPTIEESTTSRATLIRVQGFIVGNRLKLPGGSFKIQDKAAIRALVQSLRDDGAKVALAEKKAFGLTSEQLVSLHQKLASPIQFETQQKKIGQLVKQIVGQNKDLNFVYDSVAKAALAGDEVFRDELQGLSTGTSLAAILRPLGLVLEPYREQGKPMEIRIVDSRSSEENWPIGWPPEIAPVRVEPKLFDRIDIEIRGFQMSIAMNAIQKRAKVPFIYDYNLMARDGVELDQVRVTLVQKQVSLMVAVSKLVRQTKPRMFQELRIDENGKGFLWITIP
;
A
#
# COMPACT_ATOMS: atom_id res chain seq x y z
N MET A 1 -33.90 24.55 70.36
CA MET A 1 -34.54 25.77 69.82
C MET A 1 -34.30 25.74 68.33
N LEU A 2 -35.32 25.40 67.60
CA LEU A 2 -36.02 26.15 66.56
C LEU A 2 -35.10 26.53 65.36
N GLY A 3 -35.33 26.23 64.14
CA GLY A 3 -36.60 25.97 63.46
C GLY A 3 -36.42 25.51 62.03
N SER A 4 -37.36 24.73 61.66
CA SER A 4 -37.75 24.30 60.31
C SER A 4 -37.95 25.45 59.32
N LYS A 5 -37.51 25.30 58.08
CA LYS A 5 -38.24 25.85 56.91
C LYS A 5 -38.16 24.89 55.69
N SER A 6 -39.28 24.30 55.48
CA SER A 6 -39.78 23.67 54.28
C SER A 6 -39.70 24.64 53.07
N ILE A 7 -39.18 24.18 51.92
CA ILE A 7 -39.44 24.82 50.63
C ILE A 7 -39.99 23.75 49.69
N GLN A 8 -41.21 23.99 49.25
CA GLN A 8 -42.03 23.18 48.39
C GLN A 8 -41.42 23.00 46.98
N SER A 9 -41.49 21.78 46.48
CA SER A 9 -41.29 21.43 45.08
C SER A 9 -42.43 22.03 44.23
N ILE A 10 -42.05 22.77 43.23
CA ILE A 10 -42.90 23.10 42.08
C ILE A 10 -42.47 22.18 40.94
N ILE A 11 -43.30 21.19 40.66
CA ILE A 11 -43.18 20.34 39.47
C ILE A 11 -43.75 21.11 38.29
N LEU A 12 -42.87 21.56 37.38
CA LEU A 12 -43.27 22.11 36.07
C LEU A 12 -43.21 21.01 35.02
N THR A 13 -44.40 20.50 34.69
CA THR A 13 -44.59 19.52 33.61
C THR A 13 -44.49 20.23 32.24
N ILE A 14 -43.36 20.09 31.53
CA ILE A 14 -43.25 20.54 30.16
C ILE A 14 -43.56 19.35 29.26
N LEU A 15 -44.71 19.41 28.60
CA LEU A 15 -45.08 18.56 27.48
C LEU A 15 -44.23 18.94 26.28
N ILE A 16 -43.17 18.16 26.00
CA ILE A 16 -42.42 18.24 24.74
C ILE A 16 -43.06 17.31 23.73
N SER A 17 -43.79 17.90 22.79
CA SER A 17 -44.29 17.22 21.59
C SER A 17 -43.11 16.69 20.79
N GLY A 18 -42.90 15.38 20.84
CA GLY A 18 -41.85 14.71 20.08
C GLY A 18 -42.13 14.76 18.58
N VAL A 19 -41.42 15.62 17.87
CA VAL A 19 -41.26 15.50 16.43
C VAL A 19 -40.20 14.43 16.22
N ILE A 20 -40.63 13.23 15.82
CA ILE A 20 -39.74 12.15 15.39
C ILE A 20 -39.10 12.56 14.07
N PHE A 21 -37.90 13.13 14.16
CA PHE A 21 -37.01 13.30 13.00
C PHE A 21 -36.41 11.95 12.66
N THR A 22 -37.03 11.23 11.72
CA THR A 22 -36.35 10.09 11.07
C THR A 22 -35.21 10.66 10.21
N PRO A 23 -33.94 10.31 10.49
CA PRO A 23 -32.87 10.67 9.58
C PRO A 23 -33.10 9.88 8.27
N ARG A 24 -33.53 10.60 7.25
CA ARG A 24 -33.52 10.11 5.87
C ARG A 24 -32.04 9.86 5.55
N THR A 25 -31.60 8.61 5.60
CA THR A 25 -30.33 8.18 5.03
C THR A 25 -30.40 8.46 3.53
N GLU A 26 -30.02 9.65 3.14
CA GLU A 26 -29.62 9.89 1.77
C GLU A 26 -28.38 9.05 1.55
N THR A 27 -28.57 7.88 0.95
CA THR A 27 -27.49 7.15 0.29
C THR A 27 -26.93 8.11 -0.74
N LEU A 28 -25.83 8.75 -0.39
CA LEU A 28 -24.98 9.45 -1.37
C LEU A 28 -24.52 8.35 -2.34
N ALA A 29 -25.34 8.11 -3.37
CA ALA A 29 -24.89 7.46 -4.57
C ALA A 29 -23.66 8.28 -5.00
N GLN A 30 -22.49 7.73 -4.83
CA GLN A 30 -21.27 8.22 -5.45
C GLN A 30 -21.58 8.26 -6.93
N ASN A 31 -21.94 9.46 -7.38
CA ASN A 31 -22.15 9.76 -8.77
C ASN A 31 -20.78 9.62 -9.44
N ASN A 32 -20.51 8.39 -9.89
CA ASN A 32 -19.32 8.04 -10.66
C ASN A 32 -19.49 8.67 -12.04
N ASN A 33 -19.35 9.99 -12.09
CA ASN A 33 -19.45 10.82 -13.28
C ASN A 33 -18.16 10.70 -14.11
N GLN A 34 -17.66 9.45 -14.25
CA GLN A 34 -16.62 9.17 -15.23
C GLN A 34 -17.24 9.35 -16.61
N LYS A 35 -16.87 10.44 -17.28
CA LYS A 35 -17.27 10.68 -18.65
C LYS A 35 -16.92 9.46 -19.50
N LYS A 36 -17.88 8.99 -20.28
CA LYS A 36 -17.68 7.83 -21.18
C LYS A 36 -16.48 8.11 -22.09
N ARG A 37 -15.51 7.20 -22.11
CA ARG A 37 -14.37 7.26 -23.04
C ARG A 37 -14.71 6.53 -24.31
N LEU A 38 -14.52 7.19 -25.44
CA LEU A 38 -14.72 6.66 -26.78
C LEU A 38 -13.36 6.43 -27.44
N ILE A 39 -13.10 5.21 -27.91
CA ILE A 39 -11.82 4.82 -28.52
C ILE A 39 -11.96 4.77 -30.02
N TYR A 40 -11.24 5.66 -30.73
CA TYR A 40 -11.19 5.71 -32.18
C TYR A 40 -9.83 5.24 -32.66
N LEU A 41 -9.81 4.14 -33.42
CA LEU A 41 -8.60 3.62 -34.05
C LEU A 41 -8.51 4.13 -35.50
N GLU A 42 -7.47 4.85 -35.81
CA GLU A 42 -7.15 5.28 -37.18
C GLU A 42 -5.94 4.50 -37.67
N ILE A 43 -6.16 3.57 -38.60
CA ILE A 43 -5.13 2.65 -39.09
C ILE A 43 -4.71 3.04 -40.49
N SER A 44 -3.43 3.36 -40.64
CA SER A 44 -2.84 3.68 -41.95
C SER A 44 -2.01 2.51 -42.47
N ALA A 45 -2.04 2.32 -43.78
CA ALA A 45 -1.20 1.37 -44.48
C ALA A 45 -0.42 2.06 -45.60
N GLU A 46 0.76 1.55 -45.91
CA GLU A 46 1.52 2.03 -47.08
C GLU A 46 0.74 1.83 -48.35
N ALA A 47 0.79 2.81 -49.26
CA ALA A 47 0.12 2.78 -50.55
C ALA A 47 0.59 1.61 -51.45
N ARG A 48 1.76 1.02 -51.17
CA ARG A 48 2.33 -0.14 -51.86
C ARG A 48 2.09 -1.48 -51.13
N GLY A 49 1.40 -1.46 -49.98
CA GLY A 49 1.04 -2.69 -49.26
C GLY A 49 -0.04 -3.48 -49.97
N THR A 50 -0.03 -4.80 -49.84
CA THR A 50 -1.06 -5.69 -50.42
C THR A 50 -2.41 -5.33 -49.83
N ILE A 51 -3.39 -4.94 -50.65
CA ILE A 51 -4.78 -4.60 -50.26
C ILE A 51 -5.37 -5.67 -49.35
N GLY A 52 -5.03 -6.94 -49.53
CA GLY A 52 -5.47 -8.06 -48.71
C GLY A 52 -4.91 -8.04 -47.25
N ALA A 53 -3.74 -7.47 -47.02
CA ALA A 53 -3.20 -7.34 -45.64
C ALA A 53 -3.97 -6.33 -44.83
N GLN A 54 -4.27 -5.16 -45.39
CA GLN A 54 -5.07 -4.13 -44.76
C GLN A 54 -6.48 -4.63 -44.41
N GLN A 55 -7.12 -5.34 -45.32
CA GLN A 55 -8.45 -5.89 -45.10
C GLN A 55 -8.47 -6.92 -43.96
N LYS A 56 -7.43 -7.81 -43.88
CA LYS A 56 -7.28 -8.77 -42.76
C LYS A 56 -7.16 -8.03 -41.41
N TRP A 57 -6.36 -6.97 -41.34
CA TRP A 57 -6.23 -6.16 -40.14
C TRP A 57 -7.55 -5.47 -39.77
N MET A 58 -8.26 -4.87 -40.71
CA MET A 58 -9.54 -4.24 -40.47
C MET A 58 -10.59 -5.20 -39.94
N THR A 59 -10.69 -6.42 -40.51
CA THR A 59 -11.58 -7.48 -40.05
C THR A 59 -11.22 -7.91 -38.61
N MET A 60 -9.94 -8.12 -38.32
CA MET A 60 -9.49 -8.54 -36.99
C MET A 60 -9.77 -7.45 -35.94
N LEU A 61 -9.60 -6.17 -36.29
CA LEU A 61 -9.81 -5.04 -35.38
C LEU A 61 -11.29 -4.78 -35.05
N GLN A 62 -12.25 -5.21 -35.89
CA GLN A 62 -13.68 -5.00 -35.64
C GLN A 62 -14.15 -5.49 -34.28
N ASP A 63 -13.50 -6.57 -33.76
CA ASP A 63 -13.89 -7.19 -32.50
C ASP A 63 -12.98 -6.83 -31.30
N VAL A 64 -12.09 -5.83 -31.41
CA VAL A 64 -11.21 -5.46 -30.28
C VAL A 64 -11.87 -4.51 -29.30
N GLY A 65 -13.10 -4.08 -29.58
CA GLY A 65 -13.88 -3.25 -28.66
C GLY A 65 -13.70 -1.73 -28.89
N ALA A 66 -13.07 -1.29 -29.95
CA ALA A 66 -13.03 0.14 -30.30
C ALA A 66 -14.42 0.65 -30.76
N ASP A 67 -14.76 1.91 -30.43
CA ASP A 67 -16.05 2.50 -30.81
C ASP A 67 -16.08 2.88 -32.30
N ARG A 68 -14.91 3.17 -32.89
CA ARG A 68 -14.76 3.46 -34.31
C ARG A 68 -13.39 3.02 -34.81
N ILE A 69 -13.38 2.43 -36.00
CA ILE A 69 -12.17 2.05 -36.69
C ILE A 69 -12.23 2.68 -38.08
N VAL A 70 -11.17 3.42 -38.45
CA VAL A 70 -11.06 4.10 -39.74
C VAL A 70 -9.76 3.67 -40.39
N SER A 71 -9.85 3.29 -41.67
CA SER A 71 -8.68 3.07 -42.51
C SER A 71 -8.32 4.36 -43.24
N LYS A 72 -7.04 4.73 -43.22
CA LYS A 72 -6.49 5.87 -43.96
C LYS A 72 -5.31 5.40 -44.81
N THR A 73 -5.07 6.12 -45.88
CA THR A 73 -3.86 5.92 -46.71
C THR A 73 -2.94 7.12 -46.40
N LEU A 74 -1.99 6.90 -45.49
CA LEU A 74 -0.99 7.89 -45.13
C LEU A 74 0.40 7.24 -45.24
N PRO A 75 1.45 8.05 -45.53
CA PRO A 75 2.81 7.54 -45.45
C PRO A 75 3.10 7.03 -44.04
N ASN A 76 4.05 6.11 -43.92
CA ASN A 76 4.48 5.59 -42.63
C ASN A 76 4.86 6.74 -41.69
N GLY A 77 4.39 6.66 -40.44
CA GLY A 77 4.64 7.64 -39.40
C GLY A 77 4.88 6.97 -38.04
N THR A 78 5.05 7.78 -37.04
CA THR A 78 5.09 7.34 -35.65
C THR A 78 3.68 7.19 -35.13
N PRO A 79 3.33 6.08 -34.46
CA PRO A 79 2.04 5.93 -33.79
C PRO A 79 1.81 7.05 -32.77
N THR A 80 0.62 7.65 -32.80
CA THR A 80 0.26 8.74 -31.89
C THR A 80 -1.04 8.42 -31.14
N ILE A 81 -1.23 9.09 -30.02
CA ILE A 81 -2.45 9.06 -29.25
C ILE A 81 -2.81 10.47 -28.83
N GLU A 82 -4.07 10.85 -29.01
CA GLU A 82 -4.60 12.12 -28.62
C GLU A 82 -5.84 11.92 -27.76
N GLU A 83 -5.91 12.59 -26.63
CA GLU A 83 -7.06 12.56 -25.74
C GLU A 83 -7.69 13.94 -25.69
N SER A 84 -8.96 14.05 -26.07
CA SER A 84 -9.73 15.27 -26.05
C SER A 84 -11.01 15.08 -25.24
N THR A 85 -11.25 15.95 -24.26
CA THR A 85 -12.40 15.86 -23.37
C THR A 85 -13.41 16.96 -23.73
N THR A 86 -14.66 16.55 -23.96
CA THR A 86 -15.81 17.41 -24.14
C THR A 86 -16.70 17.40 -22.90
N SER A 87 -17.79 18.18 -22.91
CA SER A 87 -18.79 18.14 -21.83
C SER A 87 -19.45 16.76 -21.67
N ARG A 88 -19.56 15.96 -22.74
CA ARG A 88 -20.31 14.69 -22.77
C ARG A 88 -19.45 13.44 -22.72
N ALA A 89 -18.24 13.47 -23.29
CA ALA A 89 -17.37 12.31 -23.40
C ALA A 89 -15.91 12.71 -23.54
N THR A 90 -15.03 11.78 -23.27
CA THR A 90 -13.60 11.87 -23.60
C THR A 90 -13.34 11.00 -24.83
N LEU A 91 -12.82 11.61 -25.88
CA LEU A 91 -12.42 10.92 -27.10
C LEU A 91 -10.93 10.61 -27.06
N ILE A 92 -10.57 9.35 -27.20
CA ILE A 92 -9.20 8.88 -27.34
C ILE A 92 -9.01 8.42 -28.78
N ARG A 93 -8.22 9.18 -29.53
CA ARG A 93 -7.86 8.88 -30.92
C ARG A 93 -6.50 8.22 -30.92
N VAL A 94 -6.44 6.99 -31.41
CA VAL A 94 -5.22 6.17 -31.53
C VAL A 94 -4.87 6.04 -32.99
N GLN A 95 -3.74 6.58 -33.41
CA GLN A 95 -3.23 6.43 -34.76
C GLN A 95 -2.18 5.32 -34.82
N GLY A 96 -2.40 4.34 -35.68
CA GLY A 96 -1.49 3.23 -35.90
C GLY A 96 -1.10 3.05 -37.35
N PHE A 97 -0.03 2.29 -37.61
CA PHE A 97 0.52 2.05 -38.91
C PHE A 97 0.77 0.56 -39.15
N ILE A 98 0.31 0.03 -40.28
CA ILE A 98 0.66 -1.31 -40.75
C ILE A 98 1.97 -1.20 -41.52
N VAL A 99 3.01 -1.87 -40.98
CA VAL A 99 4.35 -1.94 -41.54
C VAL A 99 4.68 -3.42 -41.77
N GLY A 100 4.73 -3.84 -43.03
CA GLY A 100 4.82 -5.24 -43.38
C GLY A 100 3.65 -6.06 -42.83
N ASN A 101 3.94 -7.05 -41.96
CA ASN A 101 2.91 -7.91 -41.34
C ASN A 101 2.62 -7.53 -39.86
N ARG A 102 2.96 -6.30 -39.45
CA ARG A 102 2.76 -5.84 -38.06
C ARG A 102 1.99 -4.53 -38.01
N LEU A 103 1.12 -4.45 -37.02
CA LEU A 103 0.44 -3.20 -36.64
C LEU A 103 1.23 -2.52 -35.53
N LYS A 104 1.73 -1.32 -35.78
CA LYS A 104 2.35 -0.45 -34.77
C LYS A 104 1.28 0.45 -34.19
N LEU A 105 1.07 0.35 -32.87
CA LEU A 105 0.21 1.24 -32.07
C LEU A 105 1.06 1.91 -31.00
N PRO A 106 0.60 3.03 -30.38
CA PRO A 106 1.16 3.50 -29.12
C PRO A 106 1.15 2.34 -28.10
N GLY A 107 2.28 2.07 -27.47
CA GLY A 107 2.43 0.94 -26.54
C GLY A 107 2.97 -0.36 -27.14
N GLY A 108 3.10 -0.48 -28.48
CA GLY A 108 3.74 -1.68 -29.01
C GLY A 108 3.56 -1.96 -30.48
N SER A 109 4.15 -3.10 -30.92
CA SER A 109 4.06 -3.61 -32.26
C SER A 109 3.46 -5.02 -32.24
N PHE A 110 2.31 -5.21 -32.87
CA PHE A 110 1.46 -6.39 -32.78
C PHE A 110 1.47 -7.21 -34.10
N LYS A 111 1.36 -8.51 -33.96
CA LYS A 111 1.05 -9.41 -35.06
C LYS A 111 -0.46 -9.62 -35.14
N ILE A 112 -0.94 -10.18 -36.27
CA ILE A 112 -2.38 -10.40 -36.47
C ILE A 112 -3.01 -11.38 -35.43
N GLN A 113 -2.19 -12.30 -34.92
CA GLN A 113 -2.63 -13.22 -33.84
C GLN A 113 -2.71 -12.57 -32.44
N ASP A 114 -2.13 -11.39 -32.26
CA ASP A 114 -2.08 -10.70 -30.96
C ASP A 114 -3.39 -9.95 -30.65
N LYS A 115 -4.54 -10.42 -31.16
CA LYS A 115 -5.87 -9.81 -30.97
C LYS A 115 -6.21 -9.58 -29.51
N ALA A 116 -5.87 -10.53 -28.64
CA ALA A 116 -6.11 -10.41 -27.21
C ALA A 116 -5.32 -9.24 -26.58
N ALA A 117 -4.06 -9.05 -26.96
CA ALA A 117 -3.23 -7.95 -26.47
C ALA A 117 -3.74 -6.59 -26.97
N ILE A 118 -4.20 -6.49 -28.23
CA ILE A 118 -4.80 -5.27 -28.75
C ILE A 118 -6.13 -4.96 -28.05
N ARG A 119 -6.96 -5.97 -27.78
CA ARG A 119 -8.20 -5.80 -27.01
C ARG A 119 -7.90 -5.30 -25.59
N ALA A 120 -6.90 -5.86 -24.92
CA ALA A 120 -6.47 -5.40 -23.60
C ALA A 120 -6.00 -3.95 -23.61
N LEU A 121 -5.24 -3.54 -24.63
CA LEU A 121 -4.82 -2.13 -24.80
C LEU A 121 -6.04 -1.21 -24.99
N VAL A 122 -6.98 -1.55 -25.88
CA VAL A 122 -8.21 -0.76 -26.11
C VAL A 122 -9.04 -0.66 -24.83
N GLN A 123 -9.17 -1.75 -24.08
CA GLN A 123 -9.88 -1.76 -22.81
C GLN A 123 -9.16 -0.89 -21.76
N SER A 124 -7.82 -0.98 -21.67
CA SER A 124 -7.03 -0.13 -20.78
C SER A 124 -7.18 1.36 -21.09
N LEU A 125 -7.18 1.72 -22.37
CA LEU A 125 -7.43 3.10 -22.80
C LEU A 125 -8.84 3.57 -22.39
N ARG A 126 -9.84 2.69 -22.49
CA ARG A 126 -11.21 3.02 -22.09
C ARG A 126 -11.36 3.20 -20.59
N ASP A 127 -10.75 2.31 -19.81
CA ASP A 127 -10.92 2.28 -18.36
C ASP A 127 -10.06 3.34 -17.67
N ASP A 128 -8.80 3.46 -18.08
CA ASP A 128 -7.78 4.24 -17.38
C ASP A 128 -7.40 5.55 -18.08
N GLY A 129 -7.71 5.69 -19.39
CA GLY A 129 -7.26 6.80 -20.24
C GLY A 129 -5.85 6.58 -20.79
N ALA A 130 -5.46 7.43 -21.75
CA ALA A 130 -4.22 7.25 -22.50
C ALA A 130 -2.96 7.31 -21.62
N LYS A 131 -2.91 8.28 -20.70
CA LYS A 131 -1.76 8.49 -19.84
C LYS A 131 -1.44 7.28 -18.96
N VAL A 132 -2.47 6.69 -18.34
CA VAL A 132 -2.29 5.55 -17.42
C VAL A 132 -2.09 4.24 -18.18
N ALA A 133 -2.82 4.05 -19.30
CA ALA A 133 -2.74 2.83 -20.11
C ALA A 133 -1.35 2.62 -20.75
N LEU A 134 -0.68 3.72 -21.11
CA LEU A 134 0.65 3.69 -21.74
C LEU A 134 1.80 3.91 -20.76
N ALA A 135 1.51 4.26 -19.50
CA ALA A 135 2.56 4.43 -18.50
C ALA A 135 3.25 3.12 -18.16
N GLU A 136 4.55 3.21 -17.95
CA GLU A 136 5.34 2.09 -17.43
C GLU A 136 4.80 1.66 -16.06
N LYS A 137 4.59 0.37 -15.88
CA LYS A 137 4.19 -0.21 -14.59
C LYS A 137 5.43 -0.45 -13.73
N LYS A 138 5.34 -0.06 -12.47
CA LYS A 138 6.34 -0.25 -11.41
C LYS A 138 5.86 -1.33 -10.44
N ALA A 139 6.32 -1.28 -9.21
CA ALA A 139 5.89 -2.16 -8.13
C ALA A 139 4.35 -2.24 -8.05
N PHE A 140 3.81 -3.41 -7.73
CA PHE A 140 2.37 -3.70 -7.64
C PHE A 140 1.58 -3.48 -8.94
N GLY A 141 2.24 -3.47 -10.09
CA GLY A 141 1.60 -3.13 -11.37
C GLY A 141 1.06 -1.69 -11.44
N LEU A 142 1.48 -0.81 -10.53
CA LEU A 142 1.08 0.60 -10.46
C LEU A 142 1.97 1.49 -11.34
N THR A 143 1.43 2.61 -11.80
CA THR A 143 2.27 3.66 -12.40
C THR A 143 3.04 4.41 -11.32
N SER A 144 4.12 5.10 -11.69
CA SER A 144 4.89 5.92 -10.73
C SER A 144 4.00 6.92 -9.98
N GLU A 145 3.04 7.58 -10.65
CA GLU A 145 2.13 8.54 -10.00
C GLU A 145 1.20 7.85 -8.98
N GLN A 146 0.69 6.67 -9.33
CA GLN A 146 -0.16 5.88 -8.42
C GLN A 146 0.62 5.41 -7.20
N LEU A 147 1.86 4.96 -7.39
CA LEU A 147 2.73 4.52 -6.31
C LEU A 147 3.07 5.67 -5.35
N VAL A 148 3.43 6.84 -5.88
CA VAL A 148 3.68 8.05 -5.06
C VAL A 148 2.42 8.45 -4.30
N SER A 149 1.26 8.48 -4.95
CA SER A 149 -0.02 8.79 -4.28
C SER A 149 -0.36 7.80 -3.17
N LEU A 150 -0.14 6.51 -3.40
CA LEU A 150 -0.33 5.47 -2.38
C LEU A 150 0.63 5.67 -1.20
N HIS A 151 1.91 5.88 -1.48
CA HIS A 151 2.93 6.14 -0.47
C HIS A 151 2.54 7.33 0.42
N GLN A 152 2.08 8.43 -0.17
CA GLN A 152 1.61 9.61 0.56
C GLN A 152 0.40 9.31 1.45
N LYS A 153 -0.57 8.52 0.98
CA LYS A 153 -1.74 8.11 1.78
C LYS A 153 -1.36 7.22 2.95
N LEU A 154 -0.41 6.30 2.75
CA LEU A 154 0.08 5.41 3.79
C LEU A 154 1.08 6.08 4.74
N ALA A 155 1.51 7.31 4.46
CA ALA A 155 2.44 8.06 5.29
C ALA A 155 1.81 8.65 6.57
N SER A 156 0.48 8.66 6.72
CA SER A 156 -0.18 9.16 7.93
C SER A 156 0.29 8.41 9.16
N PRO A 157 0.85 9.09 10.20
CA PRO A 157 1.35 8.42 11.39
C PRO A 157 0.21 7.90 12.27
N ILE A 158 0.37 6.73 12.86
CA ILE A 158 -0.57 6.24 13.88
C ILE A 158 -0.38 7.00 15.19
N GLN A 159 -1.50 7.41 15.82
CA GLN A 159 -1.48 8.30 16.99
C GLN A 159 -1.76 7.60 18.32
N PHE A 160 -1.86 6.28 18.31
CA PHE A 160 -2.21 5.48 19.47
C PHE A 160 -1.16 4.42 19.76
N GLU A 161 -1.11 3.98 21.01
CA GLU A 161 -0.24 2.89 21.46
C GLU A 161 -0.65 1.56 20.83
N THR A 162 0.33 0.76 20.42
CA THR A 162 0.11 -0.54 19.78
C THR A 162 0.52 -1.71 20.67
N GLN A 163 1.45 -1.48 21.59
CA GLN A 163 1.99 -2.53 22.44
C GLN A 163 0.90 -3.19 23.30
N GLN A 164 0.93 -4.53 23.40
CA GLN A 164 -0.01 -5.34 24.19
C GLN A 164 -1.48 -5.23 23.78
N LYS A 165 -1.77 -4.83 22.55
CA LYS A 165 -3.13 -4.80 22.00
C LYS A 165 -3.36 -5.93 21.01
N LYS A 166 -4.61 -6.40 20.90
CA LYS A 166 -5.00 -7.44 19.93
C LYS A 166 -4.78 -6.96 18.50
N ILE A 167 -4.13 -7.77 17.68
CA ILE A 167 -3.79 -7.44 16.29
C ILE A 167 -5.06 -7.06 15.50
N GLY A 168 -6.15 -7.83 15.62
CA GLY A 168 -7.38 -7.54 14.91
C GLY A 168 -8.00 -6.18 15.28
N GLN A 169 -7.87 -5.75 16.55
CA GLN A 169 -8.34 -4.42 16.98
C GLN A 169 -7.46 -3.31 16.41
N LEU A 170 -6.14 -3.49 16.39
CA LEU A 170 -5.20 -2.53 15.81
C LEU A 170 -5.47 -2.32 14.33
N VAL A 171 -5.60 -3.41 13.56
CA VAL A 171 -5.91 -3.34 12.13
C VAL A 171 -7.24 -2.63 11.89
N LYS A 172 -8.30 -2.98 12.64
CA LYS A 172 -9.61 -2.32 12.55
C LYS A 172 -9.52 -0.82 12.84
N GLN A 173 -8.74 -0.42 13.84
CA GLN A 173 -8.56 0.99 14.21
C GLN A 173 -7.81 1.76 13.14
N ILE A 174 -6.71 1.21 12.60
CA ILE A 174 -5.92 1.84 11.53
C ILE A 174 -6.76 1.98 10.26
N VAL A 175 -7.45 0.91 9.84
CA VAL A 175 -8.33 0.93 8.65
C VAL A 175 -9.46 1.94 8.83
N GLY A 176 -10.06 2.02 10.01
CA GLY A 176 -11.11 2.98 10.33
C GLY A 176 -10.68 4.45 10.25
N GLN A 177 -9.39 4.73 10.45
CA GLN A 177 -8.80 6.08 10.31
C GLN A 177 -8.44 6.43 8.86
N ASN A 178 -8.28 5.44 7.97
CA ASN A 178 -7.86 5.61 6.58
C ASN A 178 -9.01 5.30 5.60
N LYS A 179 -10.13 6.00 5.73
CA LYS A 179 -11.37 5.76 4.96
C LYS A 179 -11.26 6.04 3.46
N ASP A 180 -10.25 6.77 3.04
CA ASP A 180 -9.92 7.06 1.65
C ASP A 180 -9.16 5.92 0.95
N LEU A 181 -8.78 4.88 1.69
CA LEU A 181 -8.20 3.65 1.20
C LEU A 181 -9.23 2.50 1.27
N ASN A 182 -9.33 1.74 0.18
CA ASN A 182 -10.21 0.57 0.12
C ASN A 182 -9.46 -0.68 0.57
N PHE A 183 -9.72 -1.12 1.80
CA PHE A 183 -9.12 -2.34 2.35
C PHE A 183 -9.99 -3.57 2.09
N VAL A 184 -9.38 -4.61 1.54
CA VAL A 184 -10.04 -5.88 1.22
C VAL A 184 -9.30 -7.02 1.93
N TYR A 185 -10.03 -7.97 2.46
CA TYR A 185 -9.50 -9.10 3.23
C TYR A 185 -9.87 -10.41 2.55
N ASP A 186 -8.91 -11.31 2.39
CA ASP A 186 -9.21 -12.68 2.01
C ASP A 186 -9.80 -13.48 3.20
N SER A 187 -10.15 -14.74 2.98
CA SER A 187 -10.74 -15.59 4.02
C SER A 187 -9.74 -15.94 5.12
N VAL A 188 -8.45 -16.10 4.77
CA VAL A 188 -7.37 -16.41 5.72
C VAL A 188 -7.12 -15.22 6.63
N ALA A 189 -7.01 -14.01 6.06
CA ALA A 189 -6.84 -12.78 6.83
C ALA A 189 -8.01 -12.53 7.78
N LYS A 190 -9.26 -12.73 7.33
CA LYS A 190 -10.44 -12.58 8.20
C LYS A 190 -10.39 -13.53 9.39
N ALA A 191 -10.03 -14.80 9.17
CA ALA A 191 -9.93 -15.79 10.24
C ALA A 191 -8.78 -15.46 11.21
N ALA A 192 -7.61 -15.10 10.71
CA ALA A 192 -6.45 -14.76 11.52
C ALA A 192 -6.70 -13.50 12.37
N LEU A 193 -7.31 -12.46 11.80
CA LEU A 193 -7.62 -11.20 12.51
C LEU A 193 -8.75 -11.34 13.54
N ALA A 194 -9.55 -12.39 13.48
CA ALA A 194 -10.56 -12.71 14.50
C ALA A 194 -9.95 -13.37 15.76
N GLY A 195 -8.67 -13.77 15.72
CA GLY A 195 -7.97 -14.37 16.84
C GLY A 195 -7.62 -13.39 17.95
N ASP A 196 -7.03 -13.93 19.02
CA ASP A 196 -6.65 -13.19 20.24
C ASP A 196 -5.16 -12.82 20.27
N GLU A 197 -4.45 -12.98 19.16
CA GLU A 197 -3.02 -12.65 19.06
C GLU A 197 -2.74 -11.20 19.43
N VAL A 198 -1.72 -10.98 20.26
CA VAL A 198 -1.36 -9.68 20.82
C VAL A 198 -0.07 -9.17 20.17
N PHE A 199 -0.10 -7.94 19.72
CA PHE A 199 1.08 -7.27 19.17
C PHE A 199 2.01 -6.79 20.30
N ARG A 200 3.32 -6.99 20.13
CA ARG A 200 4.29 -6.82 21.24
C ARG A 200 5.09 -5.53 21.15
N ASP A 201 5.20 -4.91 19.97
CA ASP A 201 6.02 -3.72 19.76
C ASP A 201 5.19 -2.44 19.81
N GLU A 202 5.89 -1.31 20.08
CA GLU A 202 5.27 0.02 20.04
C GLU A 202 5.59 0.72 18.74
N LEU A 203 4.54 1.05 17.96
CA LEU A 203 4.64 1.68 16.64
C LEU A 203 4.07 3.11 16.62
N GLN A 204 3.66 3.67 17.76
CA GLN A 204 3.09 5.01 17.80
C GLN A 204 4.01 6.04 17.14
N GLY A 205 3.42 6.81 16.24
CA GLY A 205 4.13 7.82 15.46
C GLY A 205 4.90 7.29 14.25
N LEU A 206 4.89 5.98 13.95
CA LEU A 206 5.26 5.44 12.64
C LEU A 206 4.09 5.54 11.68
N SER A 207 4.39 5.54 10.39
CA SER A 207 3.41 5.63 9.32
C SER A 207 2.48 4.42 9.25
N THR A 208 1.30 4.63 8.73
CA THR A 208 0.24 3.61 8.56
C THR A 208 0.72 2.39 7.76
N GLY A 209 1.40 2.59 6.65
CA GLY A 209 1.84 1.49 5.78
C GLY A 209 2.85 0.58 6.46
N THR A 210 3.94 1.15 6.99
CA THR A 210 4.95 0.42 7.76
C THR A 210 4.34 -0.25 8.98
N SER A 211 3.44 0.45 9.71
CA SER A 211 2.80 -0.12 10.89
C SER A 211 1.87 -1.28 10.57
N LEU A 212 1.03 -1.18 9.53
CA LEU A 212 0.20 -2.30 9.09
C LEU A 212 1.04 -3.50 8.66
N ALA A 213 2.07 -3.29 7.86
CA ALA A 213 2.96 -4.37 7.42
C ALA A 213 3.61 -5.09 8.62
N ALA A 214 4.03 -4.33 9.65
CA ALA A 214 4.61 -4.90 10.88
C ALA A 214 3.57 -5.65 11.73
N ILE A 215 2.36 -5.08 11.91
CA ILE A 215 1.28 -5.68 12.71
C ILE A 215 0.75 -6.97 12.09
N LEU A 216 0.72 -7.07 10.76
CA LEU A 216 0.23 -8.24 10.03
C LEU A 216 1.24 -9.39 10.02
N ARG A 217 2.54 -9.07 10.12
CA ARG A 217 3.63 -10.05 10.00
C ARG A 217 3.56 -11.24 10.95
N PRO A 218 3.27 -11.09 12.27
CA PRO A 218 3.14 -12.22 13.18
C PRO A 218 2.08 -13.24 12.79
N LEU A 219 1.02 -12.80 12.12
CA LEU A 219 -0.07 -13.66 11.62
C LEU A 219 0.26 -14.32 10.27
N GLY A 220 1.44 -14.09 9.70
CA GLY A 220 1.78 -14.55 8.34
C GLY A 220 1.00 -13.83 7.25
N LEU A 221 0.42 -12.67 7.55
CA LEU A 221 -0.31 -11.83 6.61
C LEU A 221 0.57 -10.72 6.05
N VAL A 222 0.21 -10.24 4.87
CA VAL A 222 0.89 -9.12 4.20
C VAL A 222 -0.10 -8.09 3.68
N LEU A 223 0.40 -6.88 3.47
CA LEU A 223 -0.29 -5.78 2.85
C LEU A 223 0.11 -5.74 1.36
N GLU A 224 -0.85 -5.96 0.48
CA GLU A 224 -0.66 -6.00 -0.98
C GLU A 224 -1.48 -4.90 -1.64
N PRO A 225 -0.85 -3.81 -2.13
CA PRO A 225 -1.51 -2.90 -3.04
C PRO A 225 -1.91 -3.62 -4.33
N TYR A 226 -3.17 -3.48 -4.73
CA TYR A 226 -3.68 -4.13 -5.92
C TYR A 226 -4.59 -3.22 -6.71
N ARG A 227 -4.48 -3.26 -8.02
CA ARG A 227 -5.38 -2.54 -8.89
C ARG A 227 -5.78 -3.40 -10.08
N GLU A 228 -7.03 -3.78 -10.12
CA GLU A 228 -7.63 -4.33 -11.34
C GLU A 228 -7.87 -3.21 -12.35
N GLN A 229 -7.65 -3.52 -13.61
CA GLN A 229 -7.84 -2.56 -14.70
C GLN A 229 -9.27 -1.97 -14.67
N GLY A 230 -9.38 -0.65 -14.74
CA GLY A 230 -10.66 0.06 -14.70
C GLY A 230 -11.32 0.17 -13.32
N LYS A 231 -10.73 -0.43 -12.29
CA LYS A 231 -11.26 -0.37 -10.92
C LYS A 231 -10.41 0.56 -10.02
N PRO A 232 -10.99 1.05 -8.94
CA PRO A 232 -10.23 1.73 -7.90
C PRO A 232 -9.13 0.83 -7.34
N MET A 233 -8.08 1.45 -6.80
CA MET A 233 -7.02 0.74 -6.11
C MET A 233 -7.55 0.16 -4.79
N GLU A 234 -7.16 -1.06 -4.50
CA GLU A 234 -7.45 -1.78 -3.26
C GLU A 234 -6.15 -2.02 -2.50
N ILE A 235 -6.25 -2.07 -1.19
CA ILE A 235 -5.20 -2.54 -0.31
C ILE A 235 -5.65 -3.89 0.22
N ARG A 236 -5.07 -4.95 -0.29
CA ARG A 236 -5.41 -6.30 0.11
C ARG A 236 -4.61 -6.72 1.33
N ILE A 237 -5.27 -7.33 2.31
CA ILE A 237 -4.65 -8.02 3.43
C ILE A 237 -4.86 -9.51 3.18
N VAL A 238 -3.77 -10.20 2.89
CA VAL A 238 -3.79 -11.59 2.40
C VAL A 238 -2.72 -12.45 3.06
N ASP A 239 -2.84 -13.77 2.92
CA ASP A 239 -1.78 -14.72 3.32
C ASP A 239 -0.49 -14.43 2.53
N SER A 240 0.64 -14.33 3.22
CA SER A 240 1.95 -14.06 2.62
C SER A 240 2.36 -15.06 1.55
N ARG A 241 1.83 -16.29 1.59
CA ARG A 241 2.10 -17.35 0.61
C ARG A 241 1.35 -17.15 -0.70
N SER A 242 0.30 -16.33 -0.71
CA SER A 242 -0.53 -16.04 -1.88
C SER A 242 -0.15 -14.74 -2.59
N SER A 243 0.73 -13.93 -2.01
CA SER A 243 1.18 -12.65 -2.54
C SER A 243 2.55 -12.77 -3.17
N GLU A 244 2.71 -12.28 -4.40
CA GLU A 244 4.01 -12.21 -5.09
C GLU A 244 4.79 -10.94 -4.69
N GLU A 245 4.09 -9.88 -4.35
CA GLU A 245 4.67 -8.57 -4.05
C GLU A 245 3.91 -7.90 -2.91
N ASN A 246 4.59 -7.53 -1.83
CA ASN A 246 3.95 -6.98 -0.65
C ASN A 246 4.59 -5.67 -0.19
N TRP A 247 3.80 -4.85 0.50
CA TRP A 247 4.28 -3.61 1.09
C TRP A 247 5.32 -3.91 2.18
N PRO A 248 6.50 -3.30 2.12
CA PRO A 248 7.59 -3.65 3.04
C PRO A 248 7.36 -3.06 4.44
N ILE A 249 8.04 -3.66 5.43
CA ILE A 249 8.19 -3.05 6.75
C ILE A 249 9.32 -2.03 6.67
N GLY A 250 8.98 -0.83 6.18
CA GLY A 250 9.92 0.24 5.91
C GLY A 250 10.94 -0.06 4.82
N TRP A 251 11.78 0.93 4.53
CA TRP A 251 12.79 0.91 3.47
C TRP A 251 14.20 1.15 4.02
N PRO A 252 15.24 0.67 3.35
CA PRO A 252 16.60 1.10 3.65
C PRO A 252 16.71 2.61 3.39
N PRO A 253 17.37 3.38 4.27
CA PRO A 253 17.52 4.81 4.06
C PRO A 253 18.48 5.10 2.91
N GLU A 254 18.14 6.10 2.09
CA GLU A 254 19.02 6.59 1.01
C GLU A 254 20.16 7.49 1.50
N ILE A 255 20.04 7.97 2.74
CA ILE A 255 21.05 8.83 3.39
C ILE A 255 21.79 8.07 4.49
N ALA A 256 22.93 8.63 4.92
CA ALA A 256 23.75 7.99 5.96
C ALA A 256 22.94 7.74 7.25
N PRO A 257 23.00 6.53 7.84
CA PRO A 257 22.22 6.14 9.03
C PRO A 257 22.29 7.13 10.21
N VAL A 258 23.44 7.76 10.43
CA VAL A 258 23.64 8.78 11.47
C VAL A 258 22.82 10.04 11.24
N ARG A 259 22.42 10.32 10.00
CA ARG A 259 21.54 11.47 9.69
C ARG A 259 20.08 11.13 9.88
N VAL A 260 19.71 9.86 9.75
CA VAL A 260 18.34 9.37 9.98
C VAL A 260 18.01 9.36 11.46
N GLU A 261 18.83 8.67 12.26
CA GLU A 261 18.65 8.55 13.71
C GLU A 261 19.96 8.79 14.46
N PRO A 262 20.35 10.07 14.68
CA PRO A 262 21.61 10.42 15.34
C PRO A 262 21.79 9.76 16.71
N LYS A 263 20.70 9.60 17.48
CA LYS A 263 20.71 9.02 18.84
C LYS A 263 21.23 7.57 18.87
N LEU A 264 21.07 6.81 17.79
CA LEU A 264 21.64 5.46 17.71
C LEU A 264 23.15 5.46 17.66
N PHE A 265 23.78 6.60 17.37
CA PHE A 265 25.22 6.76 17.27
C PHE A 265 25.83 7.46 18.48
N ASP A 266 25.00 7.85 19.48
CA ASP A 266 25.46 8.35 20.76
C ASP A 266 26.32 7.28 21.45
N ARG A 267 27.46 7.71 21.96
CA ARG A 267 28.39 6.83 22.70
C ARG A 267 28.02 6.77 24.17
N ILE A 268 27.95 5.57 24.69
CA ILE A 268 27.63 5.28 26.08
C ILE A 268 28.59 4.24 26.66
N ASP A 269 28.74 4.28 27.96
CA ASP A 269 29.28 3.16 28.71
C ASP A 269 28.11 2.21 29.03
N ILE A 270 28.28 0.92 28.73
CA ILE A 270 27.27 -0.08 28.91
C ILE A 270 27.81 -1.27 29.69
N GLU A 271 27.06 -1.69 30.68
CA GLU A 271 27.35 -2.89 31.47
C GLU A 271 26.09 -3.73 31.63
N ILE A 272 26.02 -4.81 30.89
CA ILE A 272 24.96 -5.81 30.92
C ILE A 272 25.63 -7.15 31.25
N ARG A 273 25.21 -7.79 32.35
CA ARG A 273 25.76 -9.08 32.79
C ARG A 273 24.65 -10.07 33.05
N GLY A 274 24.42 -11.02 32.12
CA GLY A 274 23.47 -12.09 32.26
C GLY A 274 22.00 -11.67 32.34
N PHE A 275 21.63 -10.49 31.86
CA PHE A 275 20.24 -10.06 31.76
C PHE A 275 19.50 -10.79 30.64
N GLN A 276 18.18 -10.90 30.75
CA GLN A 276 17.34 -11.30 29.62
C GLN A 276 17.48 -10.32 28.47
N MET A 277 17.54 -10.84 27.25
CA MET A 277 17.70 -9.98 26.06
C MET A 277 16.55 -8.99 25.92
N SER A 278 15.31 -9.40 26.18
CA SER A 278 14.14 -8.51 26.16
C SER A 278 14.31 -7.31 27.08
N ILE A 279 14.80 -7.51 28.29
CA ILE A 279 15.06 -6.45 29.27
C ILE A 279 16.16 -5.52 28.78
N ALA A 280 17.27 -6.09 28.31
CA ALA A 280 18.42 -5.32 27.81
C ALA A 280 18.04 -4.48 26.57
N MET A 281 17.33 -5.05 25.61
CA MET A 281 16.89 -4.37 24.41
C MET A 281 15.87 -3.27 24.70
N ASN A 282 14.93 -3.51 25.61
CA ASN A 282 13.95 -2.50 26.04
C ASN A 282 14.62 -1.30 26.71
N ALA A 283 15.63 -1.51 27.56
CA ALA A 283 16.40 -0.44 28.17
C ALA A 283 17.13 0.42 27.13
N ILE A 284 17.72 -0.21 26.11
CA ILE A 284 18.39 0.50 25.00
C ILE A 284 17.36 1.27 24.17
N GLN A 285 16.23 0.66 23.82
CA GLN A 285 15.15 1.30 23.06
C GLN A 285 14.64 2.58 23.76
N LYS A 286 14.37 2.48 25.07
CA LYS A 286 13.93 3.63 25.89
C LYS A 286 14.98 4.77 25.87
N ARG A 287 16.27 4.43 25.91
CA ARG A 287 17.34 5.42 25.86
C ARG A 287 17.48 6.03 24.47
N ALA A 288 17.43 5.24 23.43
CA ALA A 288 17.51 5.67 22.04
C ALA A 288 16.30 6.50 21.62
N LYS A 289 15.13 6.22 22.19
CA LYS A 289 13.81 6.76 21.77
C LYS A 289 13.52 6.46 20.30
N VAL A 290 14.03 5.34 19.81
CA VAL A 290 13.83 4.84 18.43
C VAL A 290 13.02 3.55 18.53
N PRO A 291 11.96 3.36 17.74
CA PRO A 291 11.20 2.13 17.75
C PRO A 291 12.06 0.93 17.35
N PHE A 292 11.90 -0.19 18.04
CA PHE A 292 12.45 -1.50 17.66
C PHE A 292 11.29 -2.38 17.25
N ILE A 293 11.38 -2.96 16.07
CA ILE A 293 10.37 -3.85 15.50
C ILE A 293 11.01 -5.21 15.26
N TYR A 294 10.39 -6.26 15.77
CA TYR A 294 10.94 -7.61 15.71
C TYR A 294 10.16 -8.47 14.71
N ASP A 295 10.89 -9.30 13.95
CA ASP A 295 10.26 -10.33 13.10
C ASP A 295 9.86 -11.55 13.93
N TYR A 296 8.79 -11.40 14.72
CA TYR A 296 8.29 -12.48 15.57
C TYR A 296 7.90 -13.74 14.78
N ASN A 297 7.55 -13.60 13.49
CA ASN A 297 7.24 -14.73 12.63
C ASN A 297 8.48 -15.61 12.42
N LEU A 298 9.62 -15.02 12.03
CA LEU A 298 10.87 -15.75 11.86
C LEU A 298 11.41 -16.23 13.21
N MET A 299 11.30 -15.41 14.26
CA MET A 299 11.74 -15.81 15.60
C MET A 299 10.99 -17.05 16.11
N ALA A 300 9.66 -17.08 15.93
CA ALA A 300 8.84 -18.24 16.32
C ALA A 300 9.19 -19.48 15.49
N ARG A 301 9.37 -19.33 14.17
CA ARG A 301 9.80 -20.43 13.29
C ARG A 301 11.13 -21.06 13.73
N ASP A 302 12.08 -20.22 14.13
CA ASP A 302 13.45 -20.63 14.45
C ASP A 302 13.67 -20.83 15.97
N GLY A 303 12.60 -20.77 16.78
CA GLY A 303 12.63 -21.04 18.22
C GLY A 303 13.38 -19.99 19.05
N VAL A 304 13.43 -18.73 18.61
CA VAL A 304 14.10 -17.66 19.36
C VAL A 304 13.11 -16.97 20.29
N GLU A 305 13.33 -17.11 21.59
CA GLU A 305 12.57 -16.43 22.65
C GLU A 305 13.49 -15.47 23.42
N LEU A 306 13.27 -14.16 23.24
CA LEU A 306 14.14 -13.11 23.81
C LEU A 306 14.23 -13.17 25.34
N ASP A 307 13.18 -13.63 26.02
CA ASP A 307 13.12 -13.77 27.47
C ASP A 307 14.00 -14.92 27.99
N GLN A 308 14.28 -15.92 27.14
CA GLN A 308 15.14 -17.06 27.50
C GLN A 308 16.61 -16.82 27.17
N VAL A 309 16.92 -15.86 26.28
CA VAL A 309 18.29 -15.53 25.92
C VAL A 309 18.94 -14.65 26.97
N ARG A 310 20.04 -15.13 27.58
CA ARG A 310 20.87 -14.33 28.49
C ARG A 310 21.99 -13.66 27.72
N VAL A 311 22.15 -12.35 27.90
CA VAL A 311 23.15 -11.55 27.19
C VAL A 311 24.13 -10.88 28.14
N THR A 312 25.35 -10.71 27.64
CA THR A 312 26.42 -10.01 28.35
C THR A 312 27.11 -9.04 27.39
N LEU A 313 27.21 -7.80 27.83
CA LEU A 313 27.94 -6.75 27.09
C LEU A 313 28.52 -5.75 28.07
N VAL A 314 29.84 -5.73 28.19
CA VAL A 314 30.57 -4.76 29.01
C VAL A 314 31.48 -3.97 28.07
N GLN A 315 31.14 -2.72 27.83
CA GLN A 315 31.91 -1.84 26.93
C GLN A 315 31.85 -0.38 27.33
N LYS A 316 32.96 0.31 27.07
CA LYS A 316 33.05 1.78 27.20
C LYS A 316 32.96 2.44 25.84
N GLN A 317 32.36 3.63 25.78
CA GLN A 317 32.29 4.46 24.59
C GLN A 317 31.78 3.75 23.34
N VAL A 318 30.79 2.84 23.51
CA VAL A 318 30.14 2.12 22.42
C VAL A 318 28.89 2.89 21.95
N SER A 319 28.63 2.96 20.63
CA SER A 319 27.36 3.51 20.14
C SER A 319 26.20 2.55 20.41
N LEU A 320 24.99 3.11 20.60
CA LEU A 320 23.78 2.29 20.81
C LEU A 320 23.56 1.30 19.66
N MET A 321 23.78 1.72 18.40
CA MET A 321 23.69 0.84 17.22
C MET A 321 24.63 -0.39 17.34
N VAL A 322 25.88 -0.15 17.73
CA VAL A 322 26.88 -1.24 17.92
C VAL A 322 26.49 -2.11 19.12
N ALA A 323 25.99 -1.51 20.19
CA ALA A 323 25.53 -2.26 21.36
C ALA A 323 24.39 -3.22 20.97
N VAL A 324 23.36 -2.74 20.26
CA VAL A 324 22.26 -3.56 19.71
C VAL A 324 22.83 -4.69 18.85
N SER A 325 23.73 -4.36 17.90
CA SER A 325 24.35 -5.36 17.02
C SER A 325 25.05 -6.50 17.79
N LYS A 326 25.77 -6.14 18.87
CA LYS A 326 26.48 -7.13 19.69
C LYS A 326 25.53 -7.98 20.52
N LEU A 327 24.42 -7.43 20.96
CA LEU A 327 23.41 -8.17 21.73
C LEU A 327 22.64 -9.15 20.84
N VAL A 328 22.06 -8.69 19.72
CA VAL A 328 21.25 -9.56 18.86
C VAL A 328 22.03 -10.72 18.26
N ARG A 329 23.35 -10.57 18.05
CA ARG A 329 24.22 -11.65 17.60
C ARG A 329 24.49 -12.75 18.64
N GLN A 330 24.05 -12.59 19.89
CA GLN A 330 24.16 -13.62 20.93
C GLN A 330 23.02 -14.63 20.88
N THR A 331 22.01 -14.44 20.05
CA THR A 331 20.95 -15.43 19.79
C THR A 331 21.46 -16.62 18.96
N LYS A 332 20.72 -17.72 19.00
CA LYS A 332 20.92 -18.90 18.14
C LYS A 332 19.58 -19.32 17.55
N PRO A 333 19.36 -19.17 16.22
CA PRO A 333 20.28 -18.57 15.23
C PRO A 333 20.56 -17.08 15.51
N ARG A 334 21.65 -16.58 14.93
CA ARG A 334 22.05 -15.17 15.11
C ARG A 334 21.04 -14.23 14.46
N MET A 335 20.55 -13.28 15.24
CA MET A 335 19.78 -12.18 14.72
C MET A 335 20.68 -11.03 14.23
N PHE A 336 20.11 -10.17 13.42
CA PHE A 336 20.73 -8.93 13.00
C PHE A 336 19.70 -7.79 13.03
N GLN A 337 20.19 -6.55 13.02
CA GLN A 337 19.37 -5.36 12.98
C GLN A 337 19.69 -4.55 11.74
N GLU A 338 18.66 -3.91 11.21
CA GLU A 338 18.74 -2.95 10.11
C GLU A 338 18.07 -1.63 10.53
N LEU A 339 18.72 -0.50 10.24
CA LEU A 339 18.02 0.78 10.31
C LEU A 339 17.16 0.90 9.06
N ARG A 340 15.87 1.10 9.25
CA ARG A 340 14.90 1.36 8.20
C ARG A 340 14.18 2.67 8.45
N ILE A 341 13.55 3.20 7.41
CA ILE A 341 12.69 4.38 7.47
C ILE A 341 11.28 4.02 7.04
N ASP A 342 10.32 4.67 7.64
CA ASP A 342 8.92 4.58 7.23
C ASP A 342 8.61 5.53 6.05
N GLU A 343 7.35 5.62 5.63
CA GLU A 343 6.89 6.47 4.53
C GLU A 343 7.15 7.97 4.76
N ASN A 344 7.37 8.40 6.01
CA ASN A 344 7.73 9.77 6.37
C ASN A 344 9.23 9.99 6.55
N GLY A 345 10.05 8.96 6.36
CA GLY A 345 11.47 9.01 6.63
C GLY A 345 11.84 8.89 8.11
N LYS A 346 10.90 8.54 9.00
CA LYS A 346 11.17 8.29 10.42
C LYS A 346 11.89 6.96 10.58
N GLY A 347 13.02 6.98 11.28
CA GLY A 347 13.86 5.81 11.50
C GLY A 347 13.32 4.85 12.55
N PHE A 348 13.56 3.56 12.36
CA PHE A 348 13.34 2.49 13.32
C PHE A 348 14.32 1.36 13.09
N LEU A 349 14.56 0.52 14.10
CA LEU A 349 15.37 -0.69 13.95
C LEU A 349 14.47 -1.90 13.66
N TRP A 350 14.67 -2.51 12.50
CA TRP A 350 14.12 -3.80 12.15
C TRP A 350 15.06 -4.91 12.62
N ILE A 351 14.57 -5.82 13.45
CA ILE A 351 15.36 -6.89 14.07
C ILE A 351 14.81 -8.23 13.60
N THR A 352 15.63 -8.99 12.87
CA THR A 352 15.18 -10.19 12.18
C THR A 352 16.28 -11.28 12.17
N ILE A 353 15.98 -12.43 11.57
CA ILE A 353 16.87 -13.55 11.32
C ILE A 353 17.16 -13.59 9.80
N PRO A 354 18.40 -13.93 9.35
CA PRO A 354 18.75 -14.00 7.93
C PRO A 354 17.93 -15.02 7.15
#